data_4edd886a5d9aceeace8b344ca481b16a
#
_entry.id   4edd886a5d9aceeace8b344ca481b16a
#
_cell.length_a   1.000
_cell.length_b   1.000
_cell.length_c   1.000
_cell.angle_alpha   90.00
_cell.angle_beta   90.00
_cell.angle_gamma   90.00
#
_symmetry.space_group_name_H-M   'P 1'
#
loop_
_entity.id
_entity.type
_entity.pdbx_description
1 polymer ?
#
loop_
_entity_poly.entity_id
_entity_poly.type
_entity_poly.pdbx_seq_one_letter_code
_entity_poly.pdbx_strand_id
1 'polypeptide(L)'
;RFPAALDDALEAYRYLLKKGYGPKQILLCGESAGGGLIYALCLKLKELGMELPCGLIGISPWTDLTGSGASYEEHKDIDPSMTKALLEFYAKCYTDDPTDPLCSPLFGDLTGLPPSLLFAGGDEVMLDDARLLHEKLLQCGCRSKLHIAPERWHAYVLYCLEENMAEDFQAIDHFLTKNLSPAQSLRWMRLDNAAKIYPAAKRRNWNNFFRLSATLTETVDVAVLRSALDVTVRRFPSIAVRLRRGVFWYYLEEIPHTPPIQEEKSCPLAHVPFQEVRRCAFRVLVYRDRIAVEFFHALTDGTGGLIFLKTLVAEYLTQKYGVAIPAENGVLGRLEEPDPEELEDSFLHYAGDVTASRKEATAYHLSGTAERDGYKNLITMMLSADAVRACAKARGISVTELLCAAMMQAILNLQAPGGASR
;
A
#
# COMPACT_ATOMS: atom_id res chain seq x y z
N ARG A 1 -4.09 -1.55 -31.37
CA ARG A 1 -3.87 -0.40 -32.23
C ARG A 1 -4.78 0.75 -31.82
N PHE A 2 -4.35 1.99 -32.12
CA PHE A 2 -5.19 3.17 -31.99
C PHE A 2 -6.52 2.99 -32.75
N PRO A 3 -7.70 3.39 -32.16
CA PRO A 3 -7.85 4.13 -30.90
C PRO A 3 -8.16 3.26 -29.65
N ALA A 4 -8.04 1.95 -29.70
CA ALA A 4 -8.56 1.04 -28.67
C ALA A 4 -8.13 1.42 -27.23
N ALA A 5 -6.86 1.71 -26.99
CA ALA A 5 -6.40 2.09 -25.65
C ALA A 5 -7.02 3.42 -25.17
N LEU A 6 -7.26 4.36 -26.06
CA LEU A 6 -7.93 5.62 -25.74
C LEU A 6 -9.41 5.41 -25.44
N ASP A 7 -10.09 4.54 -26.21
CA ASP A 7 -11.49 4.18 -25.99
C ASP A 7 -11.66 3.47 -24.64
N ASP A 8 -10.78 2.54 -24.31
CA ASP A 8 -10.78 1.85 -23.01
C ASP A 8 -10.56 2.84 -21.85
N ALA A 9 -9.64 3.81 -22.02
CA ALA A 9 -9.39 4.84 -21.03
C ALA A 9 -10.61 5.77 -20.86
N LEU A 10 -11.30 6.12 -21.94
CA LEU A 10 -12.53 6.91 -21.93
C LEU A 10 -13.67 6.16 -21.21
N GLU A 11 -13.83 4.88 -21.49
CA GLU A 11 -14.84 4.06 -20.81
C GLU A 11 -14.52 3.88 -19.31
N ALA A 12 -13.24 3.74 -18.93
CA ALA A 12 -12.84 3.74 -17.55
C ALA A 12 -13.19 5.06 -16.82
N TYR A 13 -12.95 6.19 -17.47
CA TYR A 13 -13.32 7.50 -16.93
C TYR A 13 -14.84 7.63 -16.77
N ARG A 14 -15.62 7.27 -17.79
CA ARG A 14 -17.10 7.26 -17.74
C ARG A 14 -17.62 6.33 -16.64
N TYR A 15 -16.99 5.18 -16.46
CA TYR A 15 -17.36 4.25 -15.40
C TYR A 15 -17.18 4.87 -14.00
N LEU A 16 -16.10 5.63 -13.77
CA LEU A 16 -15.89 6.34 -12.50
C LEU A 16 -16.97 7.40 -12.27
N LEU A 17 -17.31 8.19 -13.29
CA LEU A 17 -18.41 9.16 -13.21
C LEU A 17 -19.75 8.47 -12.89
N LYS A 18 -20.03 7.35 -13.54
CA LYS A 18 -21.25 6.54 -13.27
C LYS A 18 -21.26 5.95 -11.87
N LYS A 19 -20.08 5.72 -11.27
CA LYS A 19 -19.94 5.30 -9.86
C LYS A 19 -20.14 6.43 -8.85
N GLY A 20 -20.37 7.65 -9.31
CA GLY A 20 -20.62 8.81 -8.48
C GLY A 20 -19.39 9.64 -8.10
N TYR A 21 -18.22 9.32 -8.68
CA TYR A 21 -17.06 10.19 -8.53
C TYR A 21 -17.23 11.44 -9.41
N GLY A 22 -17.09 12.62 -8.84
CA GLY A 22 -17.04 13.86 -9.63
C GLY A 22 -15.66 14.05 -10.27
N PRO A 23 -15.54 14.84 -11.36
CA PRO A 23 -14.25 15.10 -12.02
C PRO A 23 -13.18 15.64 -11.07
N LYS A 24 -13.54 16.44 -10.07
CA LYS A 24 -12.64 16.95 -9.03
C LYS A 24 -12.11 15.89 -8.04
N GLN A 25 -12.62 14.66 -8.16
CA GLN A 25 -12.24 13.52 -7.35
C GLN A 25 -11.44 12.47 -8.17
N ILE A 26 -11.21 12.76 -9.45
CA ILE A 26 -10.47 11.89 -10.36
C ILE A 26 -9.18 12.59 -10.75
N LEU A 27 -8.07 11.94 -10.48
CA LEU A 27 -6.74 12.32 -10.94
C LEU A 27 -6.23 11.19 -11.84
N LEU A 28 -5.60 11.55 -12.95
CA LEU A 28 -4.99 10.58 -13.85
C LEU A 28 -3.48 10.52 -13.61
N CYS A 29 -2.96 9.31 -13.53
CA CYS A 29 -1.53 9.05 -13.45
C CYS A 29 -1.16 8.06 -14.54
N GLY A 30 -0.11 8.37 -15.29
CA GLY A 30 0.38 7.52 -16.38
C GLY A 30 1.89 7.53 -16.48
N GLU A 31 2.43 6.38 -16.86
CA GLU A 31 3.86 6.17 -17.06
C GLU A 31 4.10 5.83 -18.53
N SER A 32 5.19 6.35 -19.11
CA SER A 32 5.62 6.05 -20.48
C SER A 32 4.48 6.30 -21.50
N ALA A 33 4.09 5.29 -22.26
CA ALA A 33 2.94 5.35 -23.16
C ALA A 33 1.62 5.70 -22.42
N GLY A 34 1.45 5.24 -21.15
CA GLY A 34 0.34 5.66 -20.30
C GLY A 34 0.42 7.12 -19.91
N GLY A 35 1.62 7.69 -19.80
CA GLY A 35 1.87 9.12 -19.61
C GLY A 35 1.36 9.95 -20.80
N GLY A 36 1.57 9.49 -22.04
CA GLY A 36 0.95 10.09 -23.23
C GLY A 36 -0.57 9.92 -23.26
N LEU A 37 -1.05 8.71 -22.92
CA LEU A 37 -2.48 8.36 -22.95
C LEU A 37 -3.34 9.25 -22.05
N ILE A 38 -2.87 9.66 -20.86
CA ILE A 38 -3.66 10.53 -19.98
C ILE A 38 -3.89 11.93 -20.58
N TYR A 39 -2.94 12.46 -21.33
CA TYR A 39 -3.09 13.72 -22.08
C TYR A 39 -4.00 13.54 -23.30
N ALA A 40 -3.82 12.46 -24.07
CA ALA A 40 -4.71 12.11 -25.18
C ALA A 40 -6.16 11.95 -24.69
N LEU A 41 -6.38 11.31 -23.54
CA LEU A 41 -7.72 11.22 -22.92
C LEU A 41 -8.28 12.61 -22.59
N CYS A 42 -7.48 13.52 -22.03
CA CYS A 42 -7.95 14.88 -21.77
C CYS A 42 -8.33 15.64 -23.04
N LEU A 43 -7.55 15.49 -24.12
CA LEU A 43 -7.94 16.05 -25.42
C LEU A 43 -9.24 15.47 -25.92
N LYS A 44 -9.43 14.14 -25.80
CA LYS A 44 -10.67 13.47 -26.16
C LYS A 44 -11.87 13.92 -25.33
N LEU A 45 -11.68 14.11 -24.02
CA LEU A 45 -12.72 14.65 -23.14
C LEU A 45 -13.11 16.07 -23.54
N LYS A 46 -12.15 16.93 -23.93
CA LYS A 46 -12.43 18.28 -24.48
C LYS A 46 -13.27 18.20 -25.75
N GLU A 47 -12.89 17.35 -26.71
CA GLU A 47 -13.66 17.14 -27.95
C GLU A 47 -15.11 16.73 -27.67
N LEU A 48 -15.34 15.93 -26.63
CA LEU A 48 -16.66 15.45 -26.23
C LEU A 48 -17.41 16.45 -25.33
N GLY A 49 -16.82 17.58 -24.98
CA GLY A 49 -17.41 18.55 -24.05
C GLY A 49 -17.60 18.01 -22.63
N MET A 50 -16.81 17.01 -22.24
CA MET A 50 -16.84 16.40 -20.91
C MET A 50 -15.93 17.16 -19.94
N GLU A 51 -16.31 17.19 -18.66
CA GLU A 51 -15.46 17.76 -17.62
C GLU A 51 -14.16 16.99 -17.46
N LEU A 52 -13.06 17.71 -17.26
CA LEU A 52 -11.72 17.16 -17.13
C LEU A 52 -11.43 16.71 -15.69
N PRO A 53 -10.49 15.75 -15.48
CA PRO A 53 -10.02 15.35 -14.15
C PRO A 53 -9.37 16.53 -13.40
N CYS A 54 -9.15 16.38 -12.11
CA CYS A 54 -8.62 17.47 -11.27
C CYS A 54 -7.10 17.67 -11.38
N GLY A 55 -6.37 16.71 -11.95
CA GLY A 55 -4.91 16.76 -12.11
C GLY A 55 -4.36 15.60 -12.92
N LEU A 56 -3.15 15.77 -13.43
CA LEU A 56 -2.41 14.79 -14.22
C LEU A 56 -1.02 14.57 -13.60
N ILE A 57 -0.60 13.30 -13.47
CA ILE A 57 0.77 12.95 -13.11
C ILE A 57 1.34 12.12 -14.24
N GLY A 58 2.35 12.64 -14.92
CA GLY A 58 3.10 11.96 -15.98
C GLY A 58 4.47 11.53 -15.48
N ILE A 59 4.75 10.23 -15.55
CA ILE A 59 6.07 9.67 -15.21
C ILE A 59 6.73 9.25 -16.52
N SER A 60 7.82 9.92 -16.90
CA SER A 60 8.51 9.72 -18.17
C SER A 60 7.51 9.62 -19.35
N PRO A 61 6.63 10.61 -19.53
CA PRO A 61 5.50 10.49 -20.45
C PRO A 61 5.96 10.48 -21.89
N TRP A 62 5.50 9.51 -22.70
CA TRP A 62 5.73 9.45 -24.13
C TRP A 62 4.65 10.23 -24.86
N THR A 63 4.96 11.47 -25.25
CA THR A 63 3.98 12.43 -25.80
C THR A 63 4.18 12.79 -27.26
N ASP A 64 5.28 12.33 -27.84
CA ASP A 64 5.63 12.48 -29.26
C ASP A 64 6.08 11.14 -29.85
N LEU A 65 5.18 10.47 -30.56
CA LEU A 65 5.46 9.19 -31.20
C LEU A 65 6.36 9.33 -32.45
N THR A 66 6.68 10.57 -32.89
CA THR A 66 7.62 10.80 -34.00
C THR A 66 9.07 10.78 -33.52
N GLY A 67 9.31 10.91 -32.19
CA GLY A 67 10.65 10.95 -31.62
C GLY A 67 11.46 12.13 -32.11
N SER A 68 10.84 13.31 -32.21
CA SER A 68 11.47 14.52 -32.76
C SER A 68 12.42 15.24 -31.79
N GLY A 69 12.36 14.90 -30.49
CA GLY A 69 13.21 15.51 -29.46
C GLY A 69 14.71 15.24 -29.67
N ALA A 70 15.57 16.20 -29.31
CA ALA A 70 17.01 16.04 -29.41
C ALA A 70 17.57 14.93 -28.53
N SER A 71 16.95 14.72 -27.33
CA SER A 71 17.34 13.70 -26.37
C SER A 71 17.34 12.28 -26.95
N TYR A 72 16.54 11.99 -27.97
CA TYR A 72 16.55 10.70 -28.67
C TYR A 72 17.89 10.34 -29.32
N GLU A 73 18.67 11.35 -29.70
CA GLU A 73 20.01 11.16 -30.24
C GLU A 73 21.11 11.41 -29.19
N GLU A 74 20.91 12.39 -28.33
CA GLU A 74 21.88 12.77 -27.30
C GLU A 74 22.06 11.70 -26.24
N HIS A 75 20.96 10.99 -25.85
CA HIS A 75 20.98 10.00 -24.79
C HIS A 75 20.96 8.54 -25.29
N LYS A 76 21.09 8.31 -26.59
CA LYS A 76 20.98 6.96 -27.19
C LYS A 76 21.97 5.93 -26.65
N ASP A 77 23.14 6.39 -26.22
CA ASP A 77 24.23 5.54 -25.71
C ASP A 77 24.28 5.49 -24.17
N ILE A 78 23.46 6.30 -23.48
CA ILE A 78 23.43 6.37 -22.01
C ILE A 78 22.14 5.83 -21.39
N ASP A 79 21.01 5.88 -22.10
CA ASP A 79 19.76 5.29 -21.61
C ASP A 79 19.87 3.75 -21.59
N PRO A 80 19.83 3.11 -20.40
CA PRO A 80 19.96 1.66 -20.31
C PRO A 80 18.67 0.91 -20.65
N SER A 81 17.55 1.61 -20.81
CA SER A 81 16.21 1.03 -20.86
C SER A 81 15.51 1.15 -22.19
N MET A 82 15.68 2.28 -22.89
CA MET A 82 14.96 2.58 -24.12
C MET A 82 15.90 2.99 -25.25
N THR A 83 15.48 2.69 -26.47
CA THR A 83 16.17 3.14 -27.69
C THR A 83 15.17 3.73 -28.66
N LYS A 84 15.63 4.69 -29.49
CA LYS A 84 14.80 5.29 -30.53
C LYS A 84 14.19 4.25 -31.47
N ALA A 85 14.98 3.26 -31.90
CA ALA A 85 14.52 2.20 -32.81
C ALA A 85 13.39 1.36 -32.20
N LEU A 86 13.45 1.08 -30.89
CA LEU A 86 12.40 0.35 -30.16
C LEU A 86 11.12 1.17 -30.06
N LEU A 87 11.24 2.46 -29.77
CA LEU A 87 10.12 3.38 -29.68
C LEU A 87 9.44 3.58 -31.05
N GLU A 88 10.22 3.74 -32.12
CA GLU A 88 9.69 3.78 -33.48
C GLU A 88 8.94 2.50 -33.88
N PHE A 89 9.44 1.35 -33.46
CA PHE A 89 8.74 0.07 -33.65
C PHE A 89 7.39 0.06 -32.92
N TYR A 90 7.34 0.48 -31.66
CA TYR A 90 6.10 0.55 -30.88
C TYR A 90 5.13 1.57 -31.48
N ALA A 91 5.59 2.74 -31.90
CA ALA A 91 4.76 3.74 -32.56
C ALA A 91 4.08 3.17 -33.81
N LYS A 92 4.82 2.48 -34.69
CA LYS A 92 4.27 1.80 -35.88
C LYS A 92 3.27 0.69 -35.55
N CYS A 93 3.47 -0.01 -34.45
CA CYS A 93 2.49 -1.01 -33.96
C CYS A 93 1.20 -0.34 -33.47
N TYR A 94 1.29 0.87 -32.92
CA TYR A 94 0.16 1.59 -32.31
C TYR A 94 -0.66 2.34 -33.36
N THR A 95 -0.03 3.15 -34.21
CA THR A 95 -0.73 4.03 -35.17
C THR A 95 -0.04 4.07 -36.52
N ASP A 96 -0.81 4.38 -37.56
CA ASP A 96 -0.28 4.71 -38.91
C ASP A 96 0.00 6.21 -39.08
N ASP A 97 -0.56 7.06 -38.18
CA ASP A 97 -0.29 8.49 -38.09
C ASP A 97 0.24 8.89 -36.71
N PRO A 98 1.56 8.93 -36.51
CA PRO A 98 2.16 9.32 -35.25
C PRO A 98 2.02 10.83 -34.96
N THR A 99 1.51 11.64 -35.91
CA THR A 99 1.29 13.08 -35.72
C THR A 99 -0.10 13.43 -35.22
N ASP A 100 -1.04 12.44 -35.19
CA ASP A 100 -2.37 12.64 -34.64
C ASP A 100 -2.27 13.09 -33.16
N PRO A 101 -2.88 14.23 -32.78
CA PRO A 101 -2.86 14.71 -31.39
C PRO A 101 -3.42 13.73 -30.34
N LEU A 102 -4.27 12.79 -30.74
CA LEU A 102 -4.77 11.74 -29.87
C LEU A 102 -3.80 10.55 -29.74
N CYS A 103 -2.75 10.52 -30.56
CA CYS A 103 -1.62 9.58 -30.43
C CYS A 103 -0.41 10.26 -29.81
N SER A 104 -0.11 11.50 -30.25
CA SER A 104 0.98 12.35 -29.79
C SER A 104 0.45 13.67 -29.24
N PRO A 105 0.03 13.68 -27.97
CA PRO A 105 -0.64 14.83 -27.37
C PRO A 105 0.22 16.11 -27.34
N LEU A 106 1.52 15.98 -27.51
CA LEU A 106 2.40 17.13 -27.69
C LEU A 106 1.98 18.02 -28.88
N PHE A 107 1.36 17.48 -29.92
CA PHE A 107 0.87 18.24 -31.07
C PHE A 107 -0.53 18.80 -30.92
N GLY A 108 -1.26 18.45 -29.85
CA GLY A 108 -2.61 18.90 -29.59
C GLY A 108 -2.72 20.30 -28.98
N ASP A 109 -3.93 20.81 -28.89
CA ASP A 109 -4.24 22.04 -28.13
C ASP A 109 -4.39 21.73 -26.64
N LEU A 110 -3.37 22.07 -25.85
CA LEU A 110 -3.31 21.81 -24.41
C LEU A 110 -4.01 22.89 -23.56
N THR A 111 -4.62 23.91 -24.19
CA THR A 111 -5.30 25.00 -23.47
C THR A 111 -6.40 24.45 -22.55
N GLY A 112 -6.38 24.87 -21.29
CA GLY A 112 -7.40 24.49 -20.30
C GLY A 112 -7.23 23.07 -19.72
N LEU A 113 -6.13 22.38 -20.01
CA LEU A 113 -5.84 21.10 -19.37
C LEU A 113 -5.61 21.25 -17.86
N PRO A 114 -5.88 20.20 -17.07
CA PRO A 114 -5.69 20.21 -15.63
C PRO A 114 -4.23 20.49 -15.22
N PRO A 115 -4.00 20.87 -13.96
CA PRO A 115 -2.65 20.93 -13.41
C PRO A 115 -1.89 19.64 -13.65
N SER A 116 -0.63 19.74 -14.03
CA SER A 116 0.23 18.62 -14.37
C SER A 116 1.46 18.58 -13.49
N LEU A 117 1.82 17.39 -13.00
CA LEU A 117 3.08 17.09 -12.35
C LEU A 117 3.81 16.05 -13.19
N LEU A 118 5.02 16.38 -13.63
CA LEU A 118 5.82 15.57 -14.52
C LEU A 118 7.11 15.14 -13.85
N PHE A 119 7.53 13.91 -14.12
CA PHE A 119 8.81 13.34 -13.71
C PHE A 119 9.51 12.77 -14.93
N ALA A 120 10.82 13.00 -15.04
CA ALA A 120 11.66 12.45 -16.09
C ALA A 120 13.07 12.15 -15.57
N GLY A 121 13.68 11.08 -16.05
CA GLY A 121 15.09 10.80 -15.83
C GLY A 121 15.97 11.70 -16.69
N GLY A 122 17.11 12.16 -16.16
CA GLY A 122 18.03 13.02 -16.88
C GLY A 122 18.72 12.31 -18.04
N ASP A 123 18.85 11.00 -17.98
CA ASP A 123 19.58 10.17 -18.96
C ASP A 123 18.63 9.41 -19.92
N GLU A 124 17.31 9.59 -19.81
CA GLU A 124 16.39 8.89 -20.71
C GLU A 124 16.28 9.52 -22.11
N VAL A 125 16.11 8.69 -23.13
CA VAL A 125 15.94 9.16 -24.51
C VAL A 125 14.67 10.00 -24.72
N MET A 126 13.64 9.79 -23.91
CA MET A 126 12.37 10.52 -23.94
C MET A 126 12.34 11.77 -23.06
N LEU A 127 13.48 12.26 -22.58
CA LEU A 127 13.55 13.45 -21.72
C LEU A 127 12.87 14.67 -22.33
N ASP A 128 13.05 14.88 -23.63
CA ASP A 128 12.46 16.03 -24.33
C ASP A 128 10.95 15.94 -24.46
N ASP A 129 10.36 14.74 -24.47
CA ASP A 129 8.90 14.59 -24.40
C ASP A 129 8.33 15.28 -23.17
N ALA A 130 8.94 15.05 -22.00
CA ALA A 130 8.54 15.68 -20.76
C ALA A 130 8.82 17.20 -20.73
N ARG A 131 9.97 17.62 -21.26
CA ARG A 131 10.37 19.05 -21.34
C ARG A 131 9.44 19.84 -22.25
N LEU A 132 9.26 19.37 -23.48
CA LEU A 132 8.43 20.04 -24.49
C LEU A 132 6.96 20.06 -24.07
N LEU A 133 6.46 18.98 -23.45
CA LEU A 133 5.12 18.96 -22.88
C LEU A 133 4.98 20.00 -21.77
N HIS A 134 5.94 20.07 -20.85
CA HIS A 134 5.94 21.06 -19.76
C HIS A 134 5.92 22.49 -20.29
N GLU A 135 6.81 22.81 -21.23
CA GLU A 135 6.88 24.13 -21.85
C GLU A 135 5.58 24.50 -22.57
N LYS A 136 5.03 23.57 -23.34
CA LYS A 136 3.78 23.79 -24.06
C LYS A 136 2.59 23.99 -23.12
N LEU A 137 2.50 23.23 -22.02
CA LEU A 137 1.49 23.43 -20.97
C LEU A 137 1.56 24.84 -20.39
N LEU A 138 2.77 25.34 -20.07
CA LEU A 138 2.97 26.69 -19.58
C LEU A 138 2.57 27.75 -20.61
N GLN A 139 2.96 27.58 -21.89
CA GLN A 139 2.57 28.46 -22.99
C GLN A 139 1.06 28.50 -23.20
N CYS A 140 0.35 27.39 -22.98
CA CYS A 140 -1.10 27.30 -23.01
C CYS A 140 -1.78 27.84 -21.74
N GLY A 141 -1.04 28.44 -20.80
CA GLY A 141 -1.57 28.98 -19.55
C GLY A 141 -1.97 27.91 -18.51
N CYS A 142 -1.54 26.67 -18.69
CA CYS A 142 -1.79 25.59 -17.75
C CYS A 142 -0.73 25.56 -16.63
N ARG A 143 -1.12 25.09 -15.46
CA ARG A 143 -0.17 24.86 -14.35
C ARG A 143 0.60 23.57 -14.59
N SER A 144 1.90 23.66 -14.70
CA SER A 144 2.76 22.49 -14.86
C SER A 144 4.01 22.59 -13.98
N LYS A 145 4.43 21.47 -13.40
CA LYS A 145 5.69 21.33 -12.69
C LYS A 145 6.41 20.10 -13.23
N LEU A 146 7.70 20.25 -13.54
CA LEU A 146 8.55 19.18 -14.04
C LEU A 146 9.69 18.93 -13.05
N HIS A 147 9.88 17.67 -12.67
CA HIS A 147 11.03 17.17 -11.93
C HIS A 147 11.91 16.35 -12.87
N ILE A 148 13.16 16.73 -13.02
CA ILE A 148 14.17 15.98 -13.76
C ILE A 148 15.19 15.47 -12.77
N ALA A 149 15.31 14.15 -12.63
CA ALA A 149 16.29 13.54 -11.75
C ALA A 149 17.59 13.26 -12.53
N PRO A 150 18.71 13.93 -12.20
CA PRO A 150 19.99 13.70 -12.88
C PRO A 150 20.42 12.23 -12.77
N GLU A 151 21.11 11.73 -13.80
CA GLU A 151 21.66 10.36 -13.83
C GLU A 151 20.62 9.26 -13.58
N ARG A 152 19.35 9.53 -13.93
CA ARG A 152 18.25 8.57 -13.83
C ARG A 152 17.73 8.22 -15.22
N TRP A 153 17.24 6.99 -15.32
CA TRP A 153 16.68 6.43 -16.55
C TRP A 153 15.15 6.49 -16.56
N HIS A 154 14.58 5.94 -17.60
CA HIS A 154 13.14 5.91 -17.84
C HIS A 154 12.33 5.35 -16.66
N ALA A 155 11.29 6.07 -16.27
CA ALA A 155 10.34 5.71 -15.21
C ALA A 155 10.96 5.47 -13.81
N TYR A 156 12.08 6.11 -13.50
CA TYR A 156 12.83 5.92 -12.26
C TYR A 156 11.96 5.99 -10.98
N VAL A 157 10.95 6.86 -10.97
CA VAL A 157 10.03 7.05 -9.82
C VAL A 157 9.35 5.75 -9.38
N LEU A 158 9.20 4.78 -10.29
CA LEU A 158 8.51 3.51 -10.02
C LEU A 158 9.38 2.49 -9.29
N TYR A 159 10.69 2.62 -9.40
CA TYR A 159 11.61 1.60 -8.87
C TYR A 159 11.87 1.74 -7.37
N CYS A 160 11.60 2.90 -6.76
CA CYS A 160 11.64 3.15 -5.31
C CYS A 160 12.92 2.62 -4.62
N LEU A 161 14.07 2.67 -5.27
CA LEU A 161 15.28 1.96 -4.82
C LEU A 161 16.20 2.81 -3.95
N GLU A 162 15.96 4.12 -3.80
CA GLU A 162 16.91 5.03 -3.14
C GLU A 162 16.26 6.09 -2.25
N GLU A 163 17.01 6.55 -1.25
CA GLU A 163 16.63 7.59 -0.31
C GLU A 163 16.31 8.94 -0.97
N ASN A 164 16.93 9.22 -2.13
CA ASN A 164 16.77 10.48 -2.87
C ASN A 164 15.38 10.68 -3.51
N MET A 165 14.49 9.70 -3.42
CA MET A 165 13.13 9.80 -3.97
C MET A 165 12.11 10.39 -3.00
N ALA A 166 12.52 10.74 -1.78
CA ALA A 166 11.64 11.34 -0.79
C ALA A 166 11.03 12.66 -1.29
N GLU A 167 11.79 13.46 -2.01
CA GLU A 167 11.33 14.74 -2.58
C GLU A 167 10.28 14.54 -3.67
N ASP A 168 10.45 13.53 -4.55
CA ASP A 168 9.48 13.22 -5.59
C ASP A 168 8.15 12.74 -5.01
N PHE A 169 8.21 11.89 -3.97
CA PHE A 169 7.01 11.45 -3.28
C PHE A 169 6.33 12.56 -2.49
N GLN A 170 7.09 13.47 -1.88
CA GLN A 170 6.53 14.66 -1.25
C GLN A 170 5.84 15.56 -2.27
N ALA A 171 6.43 15.71 -3.47
CA ALA A 171 5.82 16.46 -4.56
C ALA A 171 4.50 15.84 -5.02
N ILE A 172 4.44 14.50 -5.11
CA ILE A 172 3.22 13.76 -5.43
C ILE A 172 2.16 13.97 -4.34
N ASP A 173 2.52 13.80 -3.06
CA ASP A 173 1.59 13.97 -1.94
C ASP A 173 1.04 15.39 -1.88
N HIS A 174 1.91 16.39 -2.01
CA HIS A 174 1.47 17.79 -2.08
C HIS A 174 0.54 18.05 -3.29
N PHE A 175 0.84 17.48 -4.45
CA PHE A 175 0.01 17.63 -5.64
C PHE A 175 -1.37 16.99 -5.46
N LEU A 176 -1.43 15.79 -4.87
CA LEU A 176 -2.68 15.11 -4.55
C LEU A 176 -3.52 15.93 -3.57
N THR A 177 -2.93 16.34 -2.46
CA THR A 177 -3.61 17.14 -1.42
C THR A 177 -4.15 18.46 -1.96
N LYS A 178 -3.44 19.10 -2.89
CA LYS A 178 -3.83 20.40 -3.45
C LYS A 178 -4.95 20.30 -4.49
N ASN A 179 -5.01 19.24 -5.28
CA ASN A 179 -5.88 19.17 -6.45
C ASN A 179 -7.10 18.26 -6.25
N LEU A 180 -7.02 17.24 -5.39
CA LEU A 180 -8.18 16.44 -5.03
C LEU A 180 -9.08 17.17 -4.03
N SER A 181 -10.40 17.08 -4.21
CA SER A 181 -11.35 17.72 -3.30
C SER A 181 -11.23 17.17 -1.88
N PRO A 182 -11.02 18.02 -0.85
CA PRO A 182 -10.82 17.56 0.53
C PRO A 182 -12.01 16.76 1.10
N ALA A 183 -13.23 17.01 0.60
CA ALA A 183 -14.47 16.43 1.15
C ALA A 183 -14.60 14.90 0.96
N GLN A 184 -13.69 14.25 0.23
CA GLN A 184 -13.74 12.80 -0.03
C GLN A 184 -12.36 12.12 -0.12
N SER A 185 -11.25 12.80 0.17
CA SER A 185 -9.95 12.14 0.21
C SER A 185 -9.80 11.40 1.54
N LEU A 186 -10.06 10.10 1.52
CA LEU A 186 -9.61 9.23 2.61
C LEU A 186 -8.09 9.32 2.69
N ARG A 187 -7.56 9.48 3.91
CA ARG A 187 -6.11 9.49 4.12
C ARG A 187 -5.52 8.20 3.58
N TRP A 188 -4.45 8.31 2.83
CA TRP A 188 -3.68 7.15 2.37
C TRP A 188 -2.26 7.19 2.93
N MET A 189 -1.69 6.02 3.14
CA MET A 189 -0.35 5.85 3.68
C MET A 189 0.40 4.82 2.85
N ARG A 190 1.71 5.02 2.71
CA ARG A 190 2.59 4.01 2.08
C ARG A 190 2.71 2.81 3.01
N LEU A 191 2.91 1.63 2.42
CA LEU A 191 3.44 0.52 3.21
C LEU A 191 4.92 0.81 3.50
N ASP A 192 5.31 0.66 4.76
CA ASP A 192 6.71 0.64 5.14
C ASP A 192 7.44 -0.55 4.48
N ASN A 193 8.77 -0.56 4.57
CA ASN A 193 9.56 -1.61 3.91
C ASN A 193 9.29 -3.01 4.47
N ALA A 194 8.99 -3.15 5.75
CA ALA A 194 8.60 -4.42 6.35
C ALA A 194 7.19 -4.85 5.90
N ALA A 195 6.26 -3.91 5.86
CA ALA A 195 4.87 -4.15 5.46
C ALA A 195 4.72 -4.64 4.00
N LYS A 196 5.63 -4.25 3.09
CA LYS A 196 5.63 -4.69 1.68
C LYS A 196 5.76 -6.20 1.50
N ILE A 197 6.38 -6.90 2.46
CA ILE A 197 6.56 -8.35 2.42
C ILE A 197 5.20 -9.08 2.46
N TYR A 198 4.25 -8.59 3.21
CA TYR A 198 2.99 -9.29 3.47
C TYR A 198 2.05 -9.41 2.24
N PRO A 199 1.83 -8.36 1.43
CA PRO A 199 1.12 -8.50 0.17
C PRO A 199 1.87 -9.35 -0.86
N ALA A 200 3.22 -9.30 -0.87
CA ALA A 200 4.06 -10.06 -1.80
C ALA A 200 4.09 -11.55 -1.45
N ALA A 201 4.12 -11.92 -0.16
CA ALA A 201 4.14 -13.30 0.32
C ALA A 201 2.75 -13.99 0.29
N LYS A 202 1.74 -13.37 -0.31
CA LYS A 202 0.40 -13.89 -0.42
C LYS A 202 0.36 -15.26 -1.08
N ARG A 203 -0.27 -16.25 -0.44
CA ARG A 203 -0.59 -17.57 -1.00
C ARG A 203 -2.09 -17.85 -0.91
N ARG A 204 -2.57 -18.82 -1.71
CA ARG A 204 -4.01 -19.17 -1.78
C ARG A 204 -4.60 -19.53 -0.41
N ASN A 205 -3.83 -20.19 0.45
CA ASN A 205 -4.28 -20.73 1.74
C ASN A 205 -3.63 -20.02 2.94
N TRP A 206 -2.89 -18.93 2.74
CA TRP A 206 -2.19 -18.23 3.80
C TRP A 206 -2.25 -16.72 3.59
N ASN A 207 -2.81 -16.06 4.58
CA ASN A 207 -2.83 -14.63 4.72
C ASN A 207 -2.16 -14.31 6.05
N ASN A 208 -1.24 -13.40 6.04
CA ASN A 208 -0.44 -12.98 7.18
C ASN A 208 -1.31 -12.24 8.22
N PHE A 209 -2.24 -12.95 8.86
CA PHE A 209 -3.02 -12.42 9.98
C PHE A 209 -2.48 -12.97 11.29
N PHE A 210 -2.48 -12.12 12.31
CA PHE A 210 -2.28 -12.54 13.70
C PHE A 210 -3.47 -12.08 14.54
N ARG A 211 -3.64 -12.71 15.71
CA ARG A 211 -4.78 -12.50 16.59
C ARG A 211 -4.35 -12.19 17.99
N LEU A 212 -5.05 -11.23 18.58
CA LEU A 212 -5.03 -10.95 20.01
C LEU A 212 -6.46 -11.03 20.54
N SER A 213 -6.63 -11.46 21.79
CA SER A 213 -7.95 -11.54 22.39
C SER A 213 -7.91 -11.22 23.89
N ALA A 214 -9.02 -10.66 24.39
CA ALA A 214 -9.28 -10.44 25.79
C ALA A 214 -10.54 -11.22 26.19
N THR A 215 -10.46 -11.94 27.29
CA THR A 215 -11.61 -12.62 27.88
C THR A 215 -12.09 -11.81 29.10
N LEU A 216 -13.35 -11.47 29.11
CA LEU A 216 -14.00 -10.69 30.17
C LEU A 216 -14.64 -11.64 31.19
N THR A 217 -15.10 -11.09 32.28
CA THR A 217 -15.83 -11.84 33.32
C THR A 217 -17.31 -12.04 33.00
N GLU A 218 -17.81 -11.29 31.99
CA GLU A 218 -19.20 -11.31 31.59
C GLU A 218 -19.33 -11.36 30.05
N THR A 219 -20.50 -11.76 29.58
CA THR A 219 -20.82 -11.77 28.15
C THR A 219 -20.69 -10.36 27.58
N VAL A 220 -20.06 -10.27 26.41
CA VAL A 220 -19.82 -9.01 25.69
C VAL A 220 -21.14 -8.43 25.19
N ASP A 221 -21.41 -7.16 25.50
CA ASP A 221 -22.47 -6.39 24.90
C ASP A 221 -21.97 -5.85 23.53
N VAL A 222 -22.51 -6.40 22.45
CA VAL A 222 -22.06 -6.07 21.09
C VAL A 222 -22.40 -4.63 20.71
N ALA A 223 -23.50 -4.06 21.24
CA ALA A 223 -23.89 -2.68 20.94
C ALA A 223 -22.91 -1.68 21.59
N VAL A 224 -22.56 -1.92 22.85
CA VAL A 224 -21.54 -1.13 23.57
C VAL A 224 -20.18 -1.28 22.91
N LEU A 225 -19.79 -2.52 22.51
CA LEU A 225 -18.53 -2.74 21.83
C LEU A 225 -18.46 -2.04 20.47
N ARG A 226 -19.59 -1.96 19.76
CA ARG A 226 -19.68 -1.20 18.51
C ARG A 226 -19.39 0.28 18.72
N SER A 227 -20.02 0.88 19.72
CA SER A 227 -19.78 2.27 20.07
C SER A 227 -18.34 2.52 20.51
N ALA A 228 -17.77 1.61 21.31
CA ALA A 228 -16.38 1.69 21.73
C ALA A 228 -15.41 1.56 20.54
N LEU A 229 -15.72 0.71 19.56
CA LEU A 229 -14.92 0.56 18.35
C LEU A 229 -14.95 1.83 17.50
N ASP A 230 -16.11 2.51 17.38
CA ASP A 230 -16.25 3.77 16.65
C ASP A 230 -15.37 4.88 17.25
N VAL A 231 -15.17 4.90 18.55
CA VAL A 231 -14.23 5.81 19.24
C VAL A 231 -12.78 5.39 18.99
N THR A 232 -12.49 4.10 19.18
CA THR A 232 -11.14 3.57 19.12
C THR A 232 -10.51 3.72 17.72
N VAL A 233 -11.25 3.47 16.64
CA VAL A 233 -10.69 3.55 15.27
C VAL A 233 -10.23 4.96 14.93
N ARG A 234 -10.83 6.00 15.51
CA ARG A 234 -10.40 7.40 15.28
C ARG A 234 -9.04 7.66 15.89
N ARG A 235 -8.71 7.02 17.02
CA ARG A 235 -7.42 7.13 17.69
C ARG A 235 -6.30 6.35 16.97
N PHE A 236 -6.67 5.37 16.12
CA PHE A 236 -5.72 4.51 15.41
C PHE A 236 -5.91 4.58 13.89
N PRO A 237 -5.67 5.73 13.25
CA PRO A 237 -5.84 5.89 11.80
C PRO A 237 -4.87 5.04 10.98
N SER A 238 -3.73 4.60 11.54
CA SER A 238 -2.81 3.66 10.91
C SER A 238 -3.32 2.21 10.89
N ILE A 239 -4.26 1.85 11.77
CA ILE A 239 -4.89 0.53 11.86
C ILE A 239 -6.24 0.51 11.14
N ALA A 240 -6.99 1.62 11.22
CA ALA A 240 -8.31 1.77 10.62
C ALA A 240 -8.22 1.97 9.08
N VAL A 241 -7.57 1.03 8.40
CA VAL A 241 -7.25 1.11 6.98
C VAL A 241 -7.62 -0.15 6.21
N ARG A 242 -7.65 -0.01 4.90
CA ARG A 242 -7.79 -1.08 3.92
C ARG A 242 -6.61 -1.11 2.97
N LEU A 243 -6.26 -2.29 2.48
CA LEU A 243 -5.20 -2.44 1.50
C LEU A 243 -5.75 -2.16 0.10
N ARG A 244 -5.15 -1.22 -0.58
CA ARG A 244 -5.47 -0.87 -1.97
C ARG A 244 -4.32 -1.24 -2.89
N ARG A 245 -4.64 -1.52 -4.12
CA ARG A 245 -3.65 -1.73 -5.17
C ARG A 245 -3.64 -0.49 -6.05
N GLY A 246 -2.52 0.23 -6.04
CA GLY A 246 -2.21 1.24 -7.04
C GLY A 246 -1.81 0.59 -8.37
N VAL A 247 -1.38 1.39 -9.32
CA VAL A 247 -0.90 0.90 -10.62
C VAL A 247 0.33 0.01 -10.44
N PHE A 248 1.26 0.41 -9.57
CA PHE A 248 2.56 -0.26 -9.39
C PHE A 248 2.78 -0.86 -8.01
N TRP A 249 2.11 -0.35 -6.96
CA TRP A 249 2.32 -0.79 -5.59
C TRP A 249 1.02 -0.88 -4.79
N TYR A 250 1.10 -1.53 -3.63
CA TYR A 250 0.04 -1.50 -2.64
C TYR A 250 0.22 -0.29 -1.73
N TYR A 251 -0.90 0.26 -1.27
CA TYR A 251 -0.96 1.34 -0.28
C TYR A 251 -2.09 1.07 0.71
N LEU A 252 -2.01 1.72 1.87
CA LEU A 252 -3.05 1.69 2.88
C LEU A 252 -3.93 2.93 2.70
N GLU A 253 -5.23 2.76 2.75
CA GLU A 253 -6.22 3.83 2.64
C GLU A 253 -7.16 3.72 3.84
N GLU A 254 -7.43 4.83 4.50
CA GLU A 254 -8.38 4.90 5.61
C GLU A 254 -9.73 4.29 5.22
N ILE A 255 -10.36 3.58 6.15
CA ILE A 255 -11.70 3.03 5.90
C ILE A 255 -12.75 4.12 6.08
N PRO A 256 -13.76 4.21 5.19
CA PRO A 256 -14.80 5.23 5.29
C PRO A 256 -15.74 5.01 6.47
N HIS A 257 -15.81 3.79 6.98
CA HIS A 257 -16.71 3.40 8.07
C HIS A 257 -16.06 2.35 8.94
N THR A 258 -16.33 2.40 10.25
CA THR A 258 -15.92 1.37 11.20
C THR A 258 -16.39 -0.02 10.73
N PRO A 259 -15.53 -1.06 10.74
CA PRO A 259 -15.91 -2.38 10.29
C PRO A 259 -16.97 -3.01 11.21
N PRO A 260 -17.83 -3.90 10.69
CA PRO A 260 -18.80 -4.60 11.50
C PRO A 260 -18.09 -5.55 12.49
N ILE A 261 -18.66 -5.65 13.70
CA ILE A 261 -18.27 -6.71 14.65
C ILE A 261 -18.87 -8.02 14.16
N GLN A 262 -18.05 -9.05 14.12
CA GLN A 262 -18.43 -10.38 13.62
C GLN A 262 -18.59 -11.35 14.78
N GLU A 263 -19.57 -12.23 14.70
CA GLU A 263 -19.65 -13.38 15.59
C GLU A 263 -18.61 -14.43 15.16
N GLU A 264 -17.82 -14.92 16.11
CA GLU A 264 -16.86 -15.98 15.83
C GLU A 264 -17.58 -17.33 15.67
N LYS A 265 -17.65 -17.82 14.44
CA LYS A 265 -18.39 -19.04 14.06
C LYS A 265 -17.49 -20.24 13.76
N SER A 266 -16.20 -20.04 13.65
CA SER A 266 -15.23 -21.04 13.24
C SER A 266 -13.93 -20.97 14.04
N CYS A 267 -12.93 -21.73 13.64
CA CYS A 267 -11.62 -21.70 14.29
C CYS A 267 -10.99 -20.29 14.27
N PRO A 268 -10.20 -19.94 15.28
CA PRO A 268 -9.39 -18.72 15.29
C PRO A 268 -8.50 -18.62 14.04
N LEU A 269 -8.29 -17.40 13.54
CA LEU A 269 -7.50 -17.14 12.33
C LEU A 269 -8.02 -17.92 11.11
N ALA A 270 -9.34 -18.13 11.01
CA ALA A 270 -9.95 -18.65 9.80
C ALA A 270 -9.53 -17.82 8.57
N HIS A 271 -9.39 -18.48 7.42
CA HIS A 271 -8.92 -17.83 6.21
C HIS A 271 -9.73 -16.58 5.87
N VAL A 272 -9.04 -15.44 5.73
CA VAL A 272 -9.62 -14.17 5.28
C VAL A 272 -9.32 -14.00 3.79
N PRO A 273 -10.34 -13.98 2.92
CA PRO A 273 -10.13 -13.69 1.51
C PRO A 273 -9.44 -12.33 1.32
N PHE A 274 -8.49 -12.26 0.41
CA PHE A 274 -7.77 -11.00 0.16
C PHE A 274 -8.67 -9.84 -0.27
N GLN A 275 -9.84 -10.16 -0.80
CA GLN A 275 -10.87 -9.16 -1.11
C GLN A 275 -11.41 -8.48 0.15
N GLU A 276 -11.44 -9.15 1.30
CA GLU A 276 -11.86 -8.55 2.56
C GLU A 276 -10.78 -7.61 3.12
N VAL A 277 -9.48 -7.95 2.98
CA VAL A 277 -8.37 -7.05 3.31
C VAL A 277 -8.46 -5.74 2.51
N ARG A 278 -9.02 -5.80 1.30
CA ARG A 278 -9.32 -4.62 0.47
C ARG A 278 -10.51 -3.79 0.96
N ARG A 279 -11.30 -4.30 1.89
CA ARG A 279 -12.41 -3.57 2.53
C ARG A 279 -11.99 -3.05 3.90
N CYS A 280 -11.32 -3.88 4.67
CA CYS A 280 -10.74 -3.54 5.97
C CYS A 280 -9.62 -4.55 6.27
N ALA A 281 -8.46 -4.06 6.69
CA ALA A 281 -7.29 -4.88 6.93
C ALA A 281 -7.21 -5.42 8.38
N PHE A 282 -8.24 -5.22 9.19
CA PHE A 282 -8.43 -5.88 10.48
C PHE A 282 -9.90 -6.26 10.66
N ARG A 283 -10.19 -7.14 11.63
CA ARG A 283 -11.55 -7.48 12.01
C ARG A 283 -11.68 -7.68 13.52
N VAL A 284 -12.86 -7.37 14.04
CA VAL A 284 -13.21 -7.58 15.45
C VAL A 284 -14.24 -8.70 15.52
N LEU A 285 -13.95 -9.69 16.37
CA LEU A 285 -14.80 -10.88 16.56
C LEU A 285 -15.21 -10.98 18.02
N VAL A 286 -16.40 -11.49 18.24
CA VAL A 286 -16.95 -11.75 19.58
C VAL A 286 -17.40 -13.19 19.70
N TYR A 287 -17.05 -13.81 20.81
CA TYR A 287 -17.62 -15.10 21.22
C TYR A 287 -17.86 -15.10 22.71
N ARG A 288 -19.13 -15.07 23.12
CA ARG A 288 -19.55 -14.99 24.52
C ARG A 288 -18.89 -13.83 25.27
N ASP A 289 -17.93 -14.12 26.12
CA ASP A 289 -17.17 -13.20 26.98
C ASP A 289 -15.84 -12.76 26.38
N ARG A 290 -15.52 -13.19 25.16
CA ARG A 290 -14.23 -12.91 24.49
C ARG A 290 -14.39 -11.89 23.37
N ILE A 291 -13.55 -10.84 23.41
CA ILE A 291 -13.30 -9.91 22.33
C ILE A 291 -11.99 -10.31 21.66
N ALA A 292 -11.98 -10.52 20.37
CA ALA A 292 -10.77 -10.81 19.60
C ALA A 292 -10.61 -9.81 18.46
N VAL A 293 -9.36 -9.43 18.18
CA VAL A 293 -8.99 -8.62 17.02
C VAL A 293 -7.97 -9.38 16.20
N GLU A 294 -8.21 -9.46 14.92
CA GLU A 294 -7.31 -10.07 13.96
C GLU A 294 -6.83 -9.01 12.98
N PHE A 295 -5.51 -8.88 12.86
CA PHE A 295 -4.86 -7.86 12.06
C PHE A 295 -4.13 -8.49 10.88
N PHE A 296 -4.26 -7.90 9.71
CA PHE A 296 -3.33 -8.15 8.63
C PHE A 296 -1.96 -7.58 9.02
N HIS A 297 -0.93 -8.41 9.02
CA HIS A 297 0.34 -8.08 9.68
C HIS A 297 1.10 -6.89 9.07
N ALA A 298 0.65 -6.40 7.90
CA ALA A 298 1.16 -5.15 7.32
C ALA A 298 0.72 -3.89 8.07
N LEU A 299 -0.24 -3.98 9.01
CA LEU A 299 -0.72 -2.82 9.78
C LEU A 299 0.12 -2.51 11.00
N THR A 300 0.51 -3.56 11.70
CA THR A 300 1.15 -3.46 13.01
C THR A 300 1.77 -4.79 13.42
N ASP A 301 2.63 -4.75 14.42
CA ASP A 301 3.16 -5.93 15.12
C ASP A 301 2.30 -6.34 16.32
N GLY A 302 2.79 -7.32 17.10
CA GLY A 302 2.11 -7.78 18.30
C GLY A 302 1.95 -6.70 19.37
N THR A 303 2.90 -5.78 19.49
CA THR A 303 2.88 -4.70 20.49
C THR A 303 1.82 -3.66 20.14
N GLY A 304 1.84 -3.14 18.92
CA GLY A 304 0.85 -2.17 18.46
C GLY A 304 -0.58 -2.75 18.46
N GLY A 305 -0.73 -4.03 18.03
CA GLY A 305 -2.02 -4.72 18.11
C GLY A 305 -2.51 -4.89 19.54
N LEU A 306 -1.62 -5.12 20.51
CA LEU A 306 -1.97 -5.23 21.93
C LEU A 306 -2.42 -3.88 22.50
N ILE A 307 -1.76 -2.80 22.13
CA ILE A 307 -2.15 -1.42 22.49
C ILE A 307 -3.55 -1.11 21.95
N PHE A 308 -3.83 -1.44 20.69
CA PHE A 308 -5.16 -1.30 20.11
C PHE A 308 -6.22 -2.09 20.91
N LEU A 309 -5.98 -3.38 21.16
CA LEU A 309 -6.92 -4.23 21.90
C LEU A 309 -7.17 -3.70 23.32
N LYS A 310 -6.11 -3.30 24.05
CA LYS A 310 -6.25 -2.72 25.39
C LYS A 310 -7.08 -1.44 25.39
N THR A 311 -6.82 -0.56 24.42
CA THR A 311 -7.54 0.70 24.27
C THR A 311 -9.02 0.47 23.92
N LEU A 312 -9.32 -0.49 23.04
CA LEU A 312 -10.68 -0.89 22.70
C LEU A 312 -11.43 -1.46 23.93
N VAL A 313 -10.78 -2.35 24.68
CA VAL A 313 -11.39 -2.93 25.89
C VAL A 313 -11.58 -1.86 26.97
N ALA A 314 -10.63 -0.96 27.16
CA ALA A 314 -10.75 0.14 28.10
C ALA A 314 -11.94 1.05 27.77
N GLU A 315 -12.12 1.40 26.49
CA GLU A 315 -13.25 2.18 26.03
C GLU A 315 -14.58 1.43 26.22
N TYR A 316 -14.61 0.14 25.88
CA TYR A 316 -15.78 -0.71 26.11
C TYR A 316 -16.19 -0.73 27.58
N LEU A 317 -15.23 -0.95 28.49
CA LEU A 317 -15.51 -0.99 29.94
C LEU A 317 -15.94 0.40 30.45
N THR A 318 -15.32 1.46 29.95
CA THR A 318 -15.72 2.84 30.29
C THR A 318 -17.18 3.10 29.91
N GLN A 319 -17.59 2.74 28.70
CA GLN A 319 -18.97 2.94 28.23
C GLN A 319 -19.96 2.01 28.93
N LYS A 320 -19.57 0.75 29.22
CA LYS A 320 -20.47 -0.23 29.85
C LYS A 320 -20.74 0.07 31.33
N TYR A 321 -19.70 0.50 32.05
CA TYR A 321 -19.79 0.65 33.52
C TYR A 321 -19.69 2.09 34.01
N GLY A 322 -19.45 3.07 33.11
CA GLY A 322 -19.28 4.46 33.49
C GLY A 322 -17.99 4.75 34.27
N VAL A 323 -17.00 3.86 34.22
CA VAL A 323 -15.74 3.98 34.96
C VAL A 323 -14.65 4.48 34.06
N ALA A 324 -14.02 5.60 34.45
CA ALA A 324 -12.87 6.12 33.68
C ALA A 324 -11.65 5.20 33.86
N ILE A 325 -11.14 4.65 32.75
CA ILE A 325 -9.92 3.86 32.73
C ILE A 325 -8.77 4.78 32.25
N PRO A 326 -7.68 4.91 33.04
CA PRO A 326 -6.59 5.83 32.71
C PRO A 326 -5.84 5.40 31.45
N ALA A 327 -5.25 6.39 30.78
CA ALA A 327 -4.38 6.18 29.61
C ALA A 327 -2.96 5.82 30.07
N GLU A 328 -2.76 4.59 30.51
CA GLU A 328 -1.48 4.06 30.99
C GLU A 328 -1.34 2.57 30.67
N ASN A 329 -0.16 2.02 30.87
CA ASN A 329 0.11 0.58 30.68
C ASN A 329 -0.29 0.02 29.30
N GLY A 330 -0.16 0.83 28.25
CA GLY A 330 -0.51 0.47 26.87
C GLY A 330 -1.98 0.70 26.53
N VAL A 331 -2.70 1.48 27.31
CA VAL A 331 -3.99 2.08 26.94
C VAL A 331 -3.70 3.52 26.51
N LEU A 332 -4.12 3.90 25.29
CA LEU A 332 -3.94 5.27 24.80
C LEU A 332 -5.12 6.16 25.18
N GLY A 333 -4.86 7.47 25.24
CA GLY A 333 -5.90 8.49 25.41
C GLY A 333 -6.88 8.46 24.25
N ARG A 334 -8.10 8.03 24.47
CA ARG A 334 -9.07 7.67 23.42
C ARG A 334 -9.61 8.88 22.63
N LEU A 335 -9.52 10.07 23.22
CA LEU A 335 -9.96 11.33 22.61
C LEU A 335 -8.77 12.20 22.14
N GLU A 336 -7.55 11.71 22.32
CA GLU A 336 -6.33 12.41 21.89
C GLU A 336 -6.08 12.14 20.42
N GLU A 337 -5.58 13.16 19.71
CA GLU A 337 -5.09 12.98 18.35
C GLU A 337 -3.81 12.13 18.36
N PRO A 338 -3.59 11.29 17.35
CA PRO A 338 -2.36 10.51 17.25
C PRO A 338 -1.16 11.42 17.02
N ASP A 339 -0.04 11.13 17.66
CA ASP A 339 1.20 11.82 17.40
C ASP A 339 1.67 11.57 15.96
N PRO A 340 2.30 12.55 15.28
CA PRO A 340 2.84 12.37 13.94
C PRO A 340 3.78 11.16 13.82
N GLU A 341 4.58 10.89 14.86
CA GLU A 341 5.50 9.75 14.93
C GLU A 341 4.78 8.38 14.91
N GLU A 342 3.52 8.29 15.36
CA GLU A 342 2.72 7.07 15.26
C GLU A 342 2.31 6.73 13.82
N LEU A 343 2.44 7.67 12.90
CA LEU A 343 2.05 7.56 11.50
C LEU A 343 3.26 7.53 10.55
N GLU A 344 4.47 7.65 11.07
CA GLU A 344 5.70 7.74 10.31
C GLU A 344 6.34 6.36 10.09
N ASP A 345 6.96 6.16 8.91
CA ASP A 345 7.85 5.03 8.65
C ASP A 345 9.24 5.32 9.24
N SER A 346 9.47 4.91 10.47
CA SER A 346 10.73 5.11 11.15
C SER A 346 11.86 4.18 10.68
N PHE A 347 11.57 3.21 9.79
CA PHE A 347 12.58 2.23 9.34
C PHE A 347 13.78 2.91 8.69
N LEU A 348 13.55 3.92 7.85
CA LEU A 348 14.62 4.65 7.16
C LEU A 348 15.51 5.47 8.11
N HIS A 349 14.97 5.92 9.24
CA HIS A 349 15.74 6.69 10.24
C HIS A 349 16.76 5.82 10.98
N TYR A 350 16.51 4.50 11.06
CA TYR A 350 17.36 3.55 11.79
C TYR A 350 18.02 2.51 10.88
N ALA A 351 17.74 2.53 9.58
CA ALA A 351 18.38 1.65 8.62
C ALA A 351 19.86 2.05 8.47
N GLY A 352 20.78 1.18 8.88
CA GLY A 352 22.20 1.34 8.56
C GLY A 352 22.52 0.81 7.15
N ASP A 353 23.73 1.08 6.69
CA ASP A 353 24.23 0.58 5.41
C ASP A 353 24.19 -0.96 5.37
N VAL A 354 23.31 -1.51 4.54
CA VAL A 354 23.24 -2.95 4.29
C VAL A 354 24.19 -3.31 3.16
N THR A 355 25.42 -3.69 3.52
CA THR A 355 26.50 -3.95 2.55
C THR A 355 26.49 -5.34 1.92
N ALA A 356 25.62 -6.27 2.34
CA ALA A 356 25.56 -7.61 1.76
C ALA A 356 24.21 -8.30 1.93
N SER A 357 23.69 -8.85 0.83
CA SER A 357 22.63 -9.87 0.88
C SER A 357 23.20 -11.16 1.47
N ARG A 358 22.73 -11.59 2.65
CA ARG A 358 23.05 -12.90 3.20
C ARG A 358 22.33 -13.96 2.36
N LYS A 359 23.09 -14.83 1.69
CA LYS A 359 22.55 -16.09 1.18
C LYS A 359 22.29 -17.00 2.39
N GLU A 360 21.05 -17.07 2.81
CA GLU A 360 20.65 -18.00 3.86
C GLU A 360 20.40 -19.39 3.26
N ALA A 361 20.73 -20.42 4.04
CA ALA A 361 20.40 -21.79 3.67
C ALA A 361 18.88 -21.98 3.66
N THR A 362 18.38 -22.89 2.83
CA THR A 362 16.95 -23.23 2.80
C THR A 362 16.52 -23.75 4.18
N ALA A 363 15.48 -23.13 4.75
CA ALA A 363 14.94 -23.56 6.03
C ALA A 363 14.37 -24.98 5.94
N TYR A 364 14.44 -25.71 7.07
CA TYR A 364 13.80 -27.01 7.18
C TYR A 364 12.28 -26.86 7.10
N HIS A 365 11.64 -27.63 6.23
CA HIS A 365 10.18 -27.65 6.08
C HIS A 365 9.61 -28.89 6.75
N LEU A 366 8.71 -28.69 7.73
CA LEU A 366 7.93 -29.79 8.30
C LEU A 366 7.04 -30.39 7.23
N SER A 367 7.08 -31.71 7.10
CA SER A 367 6.15 -32.48 6.27
C SER A 367 4.89 -32.80 7.05
N GLY A 368 3.75 -32.89 6.37
CA GLY A 368 2.48 -33.23 6.97
C GLY A 368 1.33 -33.08 5.99
N THR A 369 0.15 -33.56 6.36
CA THR A 369 -1.07 -33.41 5.61
C THR A 369 -1.76 -32.11 6.02
N ALA A 370 -2.03 -31.23 5.05
CA ALA A 370 -2.76 -30.02 5.31
C ALA A 370 -4.21 -30.32 5.69
N GLU A 371 -4.73 -29.62 6.70
CA GLU A 371 -6.15 -29.68 7.03
C GLU A 371 -7.02 -29.15 5.89
N ARG A 372 -8.24 -29.69 5.80
CA ARG A 372 -9.20 -29.26 4.77
C ARG A 372 -9.64 -27.82 5.02
N ASP A 373 -9.97 -27.12 3.95
CA ASP A 373 -10.56 -25.78 3.96
C ASP A 373 -9.75 -24.70 4.71
N GLY A 374 -8.43 -24.91 4.86
CA GLY A 374 -7.56 -24.00 5.58
C GLY A 374 -7.78 -23.96 7.09
N TYR A 375 -8.42 -25.00 7.65
CA TYR A 375 -8.58 -25.16 9.10
C TYR A 375 -7.20 -25.17 9.78
N LYS A 376 -7.13 -24.55 10.96
CA LYS A 376 -5.91 -24.50 11.78
C LYS A 376 -6.16 -25.21 13.10
N ASN A 377 -5.39 -26.25 13.36
CA ASN A 377 -5.35 -26.88 14.66
C ASN A 377 -4.65 -25.97 15.66
N LEU A 378 -5.35 -25.59 16.71
CA LEU A 378 -4.83 -24.75 17.79
C LEU A 378 -4.70 -25.60 19.05
N ILE A 379 -3.47 -25.70 19.56
CA ILE A 379 -3.18 -26.34 20.86
C ILE A 379 -2.86 -25.23 21.85
N THR A 380 -3.60 -25.19 22.95
CA THR A 380 -3.39 -24.23 24.03
C THR A 380 -2.87 -24.95 25.26
N MET A 381 -1.76 -24.47 25.80
CA MET A 381 -1.18 -24.93 27.05
C MET A 381 -1.08 -23.77 28.05
N MET A 382 -1.36 -24.04 29.31
CA MET A 382 -1.13 -23.09 30.39
C MET A 382 0.09 -23.53 31.20
N LEU A 383 1.03 -22.64 31.36
CA LEU A 383 2.27 -22.84 32.12
C LEU A 383 2.37 -21.79 33.22
N SER A 384 2.96 -22.15 34.37
CA SER A 384 3.29 -21.18 35.40
C SER A 384 4.41 -20.25 34.89
N ALA A 385 4.14 -18.95 34.83
CA ALA A 385 5.13 -17.97 34.42
C ALA A 385 6.37 -17.97 35.33
N ASP A 386 6.19 -18.18 36.63
CA ASP A 386 7.30 -18.21 37.56
C ASP A 386 8.14 -19.49 37.40
N ALA A 387 7.53 -20.64 37.11
CA ALA A 387 8.26 -21.86 36.81
C ALA A 387 9.08 -21.74 35.52
N VAL A 388 8.52 -21.14 34.46
CA VAL A 388 9.22 -20.91 33.21
C VAL A 388 10.38 -19.92 33.39
N ARG A 389 10.18 -18.82 34.12
CA ARG A 389 11.24 -17.86 34.45
C ARG A 389 12.37 -18.51 35.27
N ALA A 390 12.00 -19.28 36.32
CA ALA A 390 12.98 -20.00 37.13
C ALA A 390 13.81 -20.99 36.30
N CYS A 391 13.15 -21.71 35.39
CA CYS A 391 13.79 -22.66 34.49
C CYS A 391 14.80 -21.97 33.53
N ALA A 392 14.43 -20.83 32.95
CA ALA A 392 15.28 -20.03 32.08
C ALA A 392 16.49 -19.46 32.88
N LYS A 393 16.23 -18.87 34.04
CA LYS A 393 17.26 -18.28 34.91
C LYS A 393 18.28 -19.33 35.37
N ALA A 394 17.83 -20.54 35.74
CA ALA A 394 18.72 -21.64 36.13
C ALA A 394 19.66 -22.07 35.01
N ARG A 395 19.38 -21.75 33.76
CA ARG A 395 20.20 -22.03 32.57
C ARG A 395 20.97 -20.82 32.05
N GLY A 396 20.81 -19.66 32.68
CA GLY A 396 21.45 -18.41 32.25
C GLY A 396 20.95 -17.87 30.91
N ILE A 397 19.67 -18.19 30.52
CA ILE A 397 19.07 -17.81 29.26
C ILE A 397 17.76 -17.06 29.46
N SER A 398 17.31 -16.35 28.43
CA SER A 398 15.98 -15.70 28.42
C SER A 398 14.87 -16.74 28.25
N VAL A 399 13.64 -16.35 28.61
CA VAL A 399 12.44 -17.18 28.38
C VAL A 399 12.25 -17.46 26.89
N THR A 400 12.54 -16.49 26.03
CA THR A 400 12.45 -16.64 24.57
C THR A 400 13.43 -17.71 24.07
N GLU A 401 14.68 -17.67 24.51
CA GLU A 401 15.69 -18.67 24.15
C GLU A 401 15.29 -20.07 24.63
N LEU A 402 14.74 -20.17 25.85
CA LEU A 402 14.23 -21.44 26.37
C LEU A 402 13.14 -22.04 25.49
N LEU A 403 12.15 -21.22 25.10
CA LEU A 403 11.03 -21.66 24.27
C LEU A 403 11.49 -21.97 22.82
N CYS A 404 12.37 -21.17 22.24
CA CYS A 404 12.96 -21.45 20.94
C CYS A 404 13.76 -22.77 20.95
N ALA A 405 14.56 -23.00 21.97
CA ALA A 405 15.32 -24.25 22.11
C ALA A 405 14.40 -25.47 22.23
N ALA A 406 13.32 -25.36 23.02
CA ALA A 406 12.32 -26.41 23.15
C ALA A 406 11.61 -26.72 21.81
N MET A 407 11.25 -25.68 21.04
CA MET A 407 10.66 -25.84 19.72
C MET A 407 11.63 -26.48 18.74
N MET A 408 12.91 -26.04 18.72
CA MET A 408 13.94 -26.65 17.87
C MET A 408 14.14 -28.13 18.21
N GLN A 409 14.19 -28.49 19.50
CA GLN A 409 14.29 -29.87 19.93
C GLN A 409 13.08 -30.71 19.50
N ALA A 410 11.87 -30.15 19.57
CA ALA A 410 10.66 -30.80 19.08
C ALA A 410 10.72 -31.08 17.57
N ILE A 411 11.17 -30.10 16.79
CA ILE A 411 11.37 -30.26 15.34
C ILE A 411 12.44 -31.33 15.04
N LEU A 412 13.56 -31.32 15.76
CA LEU A 412 14.58 -32.35 15.61
C LEU A 412 14.05 -33.76 15.90
N ASN A 413 13.22 -33.91 16.91
CA ASN A 413 12.61 -35.19 17.25
C ASN A 413 11.60 -35.69 16.17
N LEU A 414 11.06 -34.79 15.35
CA LEU A 414 10.18 -35.14 14.23
C LEU A 414 10.97 -35.53 12.95
N GLN A 415 12.28 -35.27 12.91
CA GLN A 415 13.11 -35.68 11.78
C GLN A 415 13.31 -37.20 11.82
N ALA A 416 13.05 -37.88 10.72
CA ALA A 416 13.30 -39.30 10.63
C ALA A 416 14.80 -39.62 10.84
N PRO A 417 15.19 -40.69 11.56
CA PRO A 417 16.56 -41.10 11.68
C PRO A 417 17.16 -41.39 10.29
N GLY A 418 18.17 -40.65 9.86
CA GLY A 418 18.80 -40.80 8.55
C GLY A 418 18.46 -39.77 7.49
N GLY A 419 17.56 -38.81 7.78
CA GLY A 419 17.37 -37.64 6.93
C GLY A 419 18.56 -36.69 7.04
N ALA A 420 19.34 -36.54 5.96
CA ALA A 420 20.47 -35.62 5.93
C ALA A 420 19.99 -34.22 6.37
N SER A 421 20.70 -33.60 7.28
CA SER A 421 20.52 -32.18 7.61
C SER A 421 20.69 -31.37 6.32
N ARG A 422 19.62 -30.86 5.79
CA ARG A 422 19.63 -29.87 4.73
C ARG A 422 19.27 -28.51 5.30
#